data_c5a60245c0d14c5425370cc37bc427b3
#
_entry.id   c5a60245c0d14c5425370cc37bc427b3
#
_cell.length_a   1.000
_cell.length_b   1.000
_cell.length_c   1.000
_cell.angle_alpha   90.00
_cell.angle_beta   90.00
_cell.angle_gamma   90.00
#
_symmetry.space_group_name_H-M   'P 1'
#
loop_
_entity.id
_entity.type
_entity.pdbx_description
1 polymer ?
#
loop_
_entity_poly.entity_id
_entity_poly.type
_entity_poly.pdbx_seq_one_letter_code
_entity_poly.pdbx_strand_id
1 'polypeptide(L)'
;NQATYTLADNVPMDLIAYIKEHSADFQGIEIQSEAVRQYDTATAAHLLGTIGSLTSDEWSSDKNGGPYKDKTGYQMSDLIGKSGLESALESYLHGTAGSRTVETDLGGSAIAEQTTATAPKPGDNVITTIDLDLQEVAEKSLESNLSAYGKGGAAVALDPNTGEVLAMASYPTYDLANYNKNYASIQADNRHPEVNRATSGVYPPGSTFKMVTAIAGLEEGIISGDKGHLIIEN
;
A
#
# COMPACT_ATOMS: atom_id res chain seq x y z
N ASN A 1 23.65 -5.21 23.77
CA ASN A 1 22.35 -5.02 23.14
C ASN A 1 21.42 -6.08 23.71
N GLN A 2 20.49 -5.68 24.57
CA GLN A 2 19.40 -6.54 24.98
C GLN A 2 18.36 -6.54 23.86
N ALA A 3 17.96 -7.73 23.40
CA ALA A 3 16.90 -7.85 22.42
C ALA A 3 15.56 -7.55 23.10
N THR A 4 14.79 -6.63 22.54
CA THR A 4 13.44 -6.31 22.99
C THR A 4 12.47 -7.21 22.23
N TYR A 5 11.49 -7.79 22.92
CA TYR A 5 10.46 -8.64 22.33
C TYR A 5 9.09 -8.06 22.62
N THR A 6 8.23 -7.99 21.62
CA THR A 6 6.83 -7.64 21.80
C THR A 6 6.10 -8.78 22.51
N LEU A 7 5.55 -8.50 23.70
CA LEU A 7 4.81 -9.44 24.50
C LEU A 7 3.31 -9.44 24.16
N ALA A 8 2.76 -8.27 23.88
CA ALA A 8 1.37 -8.08 23.51
C ALA A 8 1.16 -6.79 22.73
N ASP A 9 0.25 -6.84 21.76
CA ASP A 9 -0.21 -5.70 20.96
C ASP A 9 -1.63 -5.31 21.37
N ASN A 10 -2.03 -4.08 21.06
CA ASN A 10 -3.38 -3.55 21.32
C ASN A 10 -3.83 -3.71 22.79
N VAL A 11 -2.90 -3.44 23.70
CA VAL A 11 -3.14 -3.57 25.15
C VAL A 11 -4.18 -2.54 25.59
N PRO A 12 -5.26 -2.94 26.33
CA PRO A 12 -6.27 -2.03 26.82
C PRO A 12 -5.70 -0.97 27.78
N MET A 13 -6.28 0.23 27.76
CA MET A 13 -5.79 1.37 28.55
C MET A 13 -5.81 1.13 30.06
N ASP A 14 -6.76 0.35 30.57
CA ASP A 14 -6.84 -0.04 31.97
C ASP A 14 -5.68 -0.94 32.39
N LEU A 15 -5.27 -1.88 31.53
CA LEU A 15 -4.10 -2.71 31.75
C LEU A 15 -2.79 -1.88 31.66
N ILE A 16 -2.73 -0.92 30.74
CA ILE A 16 -1.60 0.01 30.64
C ILE A 16 -1.48 0.83 31.94
N ALA A 17 -2.57 1.36 32.45
CA ALA A 17 -2.61 2.10 33.69
C ALA A 17 -2.13 1.22 34.87
N TYR A 18 -2.67 0.00 34.96
CA TYR A 18 -2.29 -0.96 36.01
C TYR A 18 -0.79 -1.28 35.99
N ILE A 19 -0.21 -1.57 34.80
CA ILE A 19 1.23 -1.85 34.66
C ILE A 19 2.07 -0.64 35.10
N LYS A 20 1.64 0.59 34.72
CA LYS A 20 2.36 1.82 35.12
C LYS A 20 2.31 2.07 36.62
N GLU A 21 1.16 1.85 37.25
CA GLU A 21 0.99 2.00 38.69
C GLU A 21 1.79 0.97 39.49
N HIS A 22 1.95 -0.23 38.94
CA HIS A 22 2.65 -1.35 39.59
C HIS A 22 4.01 -1.63 38.93
N SER A 23 4.67 -0.62 38.39
CA SER A 23 5.92 -0.75 37.62
C SER A 23 7.04 -1.52 38.35
N ALA A 24 7.03 -1.52 39.68
CA ALA A 24 7.98 -2.29 40.49
C ALA A 24 7.80 -3.82 40.33
N ASP A 25 6.57 -4.27 40.05
CA ASP A 25 6.25 -5.69 39.84
C ASP A 25 6.48 -6.14 38.40
N PHE A 26 6.54 -5.18 37.45
CA PHE A 26 6.70 -5.39 36.02
C PHE A 26 8.07 -4.95 35.49
N GLN A 27 9.13 -5.28 36.21
CA GLN A 27 10.48 -4.92 35.81
C GLN A 27 10.85 -5.51 34.43
N GLY A 28 11.39 -4.67 33.56
CA GLY A 28 11.77 -5.06 32.19
C GLY A 28 10.61 -5.01 31.18
N ILE A 29 9.41 -4.59 31.58
CA ILE A 29 8.31 -4.31 30.65
C ILE A 29 8.34 -2.83 30.28
N GLU A 30 8.39 -2.55 28.99
CA GLU A 30 8.26 -1.21 28.42
C GLU A 30 6.94 -1.11 27.66
N ILE A 31 6.23 0.01 27.85
CA ILE A 31 5.00 0.32 27.11
C ILE A 31 5.35 1.34 26.04
N GLN A 32 5.17 0.94 24.79
CA GLN A 32 5.38 1.79 23.64
C GLN A 32 4.03 2.07 22.95
N SER A 33 3.91 3.27 22.38
CA SER A 33 2.78 3.63 21.51
C SER A 33 3.31 3.63 20.09
N GLU A 34 2.77 2.74 19.28
CA GLU A 34 3.11 2.65 17.85
C GLU A 34 1.93 3.06 16.99
N ALA A 35 2.21 3.70 15.87
CA ALA A 35 1.20 3.98 14.87
C ALA A 35 0.84 2.68 14.13
N VAL A 36 -0.44 2.35 14.12
CA VAL A 36 -0.97 1.17 13.41
C VAL A 36 -1.74 1.65 12.20
N ARG A 37 -1.45 1.06 11.03
CA ARG A 37 -2.23 1.33 9.82
C ARG A 37 -3.61 0.69 9.95
N GLN A 38 -4.64 1.50 9.84
CA GLN A 38 -6.03 1.07 9.84
C GLN A 38 -6.65 1.33 8.47
N TYR A 39 -7.39 0.35 7.98
CA TYR A 39 -8.13 0.46 6.72
C TYR A 39 -9.63 0.50 7.04
N ASP A 40 -10.24 1.66 6.80
CA ASP A 40 -11.66 1.89 7.04
C ASP A 40 -12.55 1.46 5.85
N THR A 41 -11.91 0.92 4.81
CA THR A 41 -12.59 0.37 3.62
C THR A 41 -12.11 -1.03 3.31
N ALA A 42 -13.01 -1.85 2.79
CA ALA A 42 -12.68 -3.19 2.26
C ALA A 42 -12.35 -3.17 0.76
N THR A 43 -12.49 -2.00 0.11
CA THR A 43 -12.25 -1.82 -1.33
C THR A 43 -10.89 -1.20 -1.62
N ALA A 44 -10.52 -1.16 -2.89
CA ALA A 44 -9.32 -0.52 -3.40
C ALA A 44 -7.99 -1.14 -2.89
N ALA A 45 -7.97 -2.41 -2.52
CA ALA A 45 -6.78 -3.06 -1.98
C ALA A 45 -5.55 -2.93 -2.87
N HIS A 46 -5.70 -3.14 -4.18
CA HIS A 46 -4.60 -2.99 -5.15
C HIS A 46 -4.13 -1.56 -5.34
N LEU A 47 -5.04 -0.60 -5.20
CA LEU A 47 -4.74 0.81 -5.34
C LEU A 47 -4.02 1.32 -4.09
N LEU A 48 -4.57 1.05 -2.90
CA LEU A 48 -3.96 1.43 -1.63
C LEU A 48 -2.60 0.76 -1.46
N GLY A 49 -2.56 -0.54 -1.68
CA GLY A 49 -1.34 -1.31 -1.53
C GLY A 49 -1.10 -1.80 -0.11
N THR A 50 0.01 -2.47 0.08
CA THR A 50 0.39 -3.11 1.34
C THR A 50 1.56 -2.39 2.00
N ILE A 51 1.66 -2.52 3.31
CA ILE A 51 2.82 -2.12 4.11
C ILE A 51 3.53 -3.37 4.65
N GLY A 52 4.81 -3.24 4.94
CA GLY A 52 5.59 -4.32 5.54
C GLY A 52 6.94 -3.84 6.06
N SER A 53 7.61 -4.69 6.85
CA SER A 53 8.91 -4.38 7.42
C SER A 53 9.98 -4.17 6.35
N LEU A 54 10.91 -3.27 6.63
CA LEU A 54 12.11 -3.10 5.82
C LEU A 54 12.92 -4.39 5.75
N THR A 55 13.32 -4.77 4.55
CA THR A 55 14.27 -5.86 4.34
C THR A 55 15.71 -5.33 4.39
N SER A 56 16.67 -6.23 4.63
CA SER A 56 18.09 -5.86 4.59
C SER A 56 18.53 -5.31 3.24
N ASP A 57 17.91 -5.79 2.16
CA ASP A 57 18.16 -5.32 0.80
C ASP A 57 17.66 -3.89 0.59
N GLU A 58 16.42 -3.58 0.99
CA GLU A 58 15.85 -2.23 0.91
C GLU A 58 16.60 -1.24 1.81
N TRP A 59 17.08 -1.71 2.96
CA TRP A 59 17.87 -0.90 3.86
C TRP A 59 19.20 -0.47 3.27
N SER A 60 19.90 -1.38 2.57
CA SER A 60 21.29 -1.20 2.14
C SER A 60 21.54 -1.07 0.65
N SER A 61 20.54 -1.30 -0.21
CA SER A 61 20.68 -1.25 -1.66
C SER A 61 19.63 -0.33 -2.33
N ASP A 62 19.86 0.02 -3.60
CA ASP A 62 18.97 0.87 -4.39
C ASP A 62 17.66 0.18 -4.84
N LYS A 63 17.39 -1.03 -4.37
CA LYS A 63 16.19 -1.78 -4.71
C LYS A 63 14.97 -1.21 -3.97
N ASN A 64 13.82 -1.23 -4.64
CA ASN A 64 12.52 -0.87 -4.06
C ASN A 64 12.52 0.51 -3.35
N GLY A 65 13.18 1.50 -3.96
CA GLY A 65 13.26 2.84 -3.41
C GLY A 65 14.31 3.06 -2.32
N GLY A 66 15.14 2.04 -2.00
CA GLY A 66 16.29 2.18 -1.10
C GLY A 66 17.43 3.02 -1.70
N PRO A 67 18.57 3.10 -1.03
CA PRO A 67 18.81 2.58 0.32
C PRO A 67 18.16 3.44 1.41
N TYR A 68 17.34 2.81 2.23
CA TYR A 68 16.62 3.54 3.29
C TYR A 68 17.55 4.02 4.42
N LYS A 69 18.69 3.36 4.63
CA LYS A 69 19.71 3.80 5.61
C LYS A 69 20.21 5.23 5.39
N ASP A 70 20.17 5.70 4.15
CA ASP A 70 20.65 7.03 3.75
C ASP A 70 19.54 8.09 3.75
N LYS A 71 18.29 7.68 4.01
CA LYS A 71 17.14 8.56 4.13
C LYS A 71 16.93 9.01 5.57
N THR A 72 16.73 10.30 5.74
CA THR A 72 16.44 10.88 7.07
C THR A 72 15.10 10.38 7.59
N GLY A 73 15.06 9.99 8.85
CA GLY A 73 13.81 9.61 9.53
C GLY A 73 13.47 8.13 9.49
N TYR A 74 14.23 7.31 8.76
CA TYR A 74 14.00 5.86 8.68
C TYR A 74 14.88 5.07 9.62
N GLN A 75 14.33 3.98 10.14
CA GLN A 75 15.02 2.97 10.93
C GLN A 75 14.76 1.58 10.33
N MET A 76 15.69 0.64 10.59
CA MET A 76 15.55 -0.73 10.06
C MET A 76 14.30 -1.46 10.56
N SER A 77 13.72 -1.02 11.66
CA SER A 77 12.50 -1.56 12.26
C SER A 77 11.20 -1.00 11.65
N ASP A 78 11.30 0.01 10.78
CA ASP A 78 10.12 0.69 10.27
C ASP A 78 9.31 -0.17 9.31
N LEU A 79 8.01 0.10 9.29
CA LEU A 79 7.10 -0.38 8.25
C LEU A 79 7.08 0.63 7.11
N ILE A 80 7.21 0.15 5.89
CA ILE A 80 7.17 0.95 4.68
C ILE A 80 6.11 0.45 3.71
N GLY A 81 5.68 1.30 2.79
CA GLY A 81 4.83 0.90 1.68
C GLY A 81 5.52 -0.10 0.74
N LYS A 82 4.88 -1.23 0.49
CA LYS A 82 5.40 -2.31 -0.39
C LYS A 82 4.80 -2.29 -1.77
N SER A 83 3.59 -1.78 -1.91
CA SER A 83 2.87 -1.70 -3.18
C SER A 83 1.89 -0.54 -3.20
N GLY A 84 1.28 -0.26 -4.36
CA GLY A 84 0.23 0.74 -4.54
C GLY A 84 0.62 2.15 -4.11
N LEU A 85 -0.35 2.89 -3.61
CA LEU A 85 -0.16 4.26 -3.12
C LEU A 85 0.72 4.32 -1.88
N GLU A 86 0.67 3.31 -1.00
CA GLU A 86 1.55 3.20 0.16
C GLU A 86 3.02 3.26 -0.26
N SER A 87 3.41 2.52 -1.30
CA SER A 87 4.78 2.55 -1.81
C SER A 87 5.10 3.79 -2.64
N ALA A 88 4.17 4.21 -3.49
CA ALA A 88 4.41 5.35 -4.39
C ALA A 88 4.51 6.68 -3.64
N LEU A 89 3.80 6.80 -2.53
CA LEU A 89 3.72 8.02 -1.72
C LEU A 89 4.38 7.86 -0.34
N GLU A 90 5.22 6.84 -0.17
CA GLU A 90 5.93 6.53 1.07
C GLU A 90 6.59 7.78 1.69
N SER A 91 7.25 8.60 0.89
CA SER A 91 7.94 9.81 1.36
C SER A 91 7.01 10.89 1.94
N TYR A 92 5.73 10.86 1.60
CA TYR A 92 4.70 11.76 2.14
C TYR A 92 3.99 11.12 3.34
N LEU A 93 3.71 9.82 3.25
CA LEU A 93 2.95 9.08 4.25
C LEU A 93 3.79 8.71 5.47
N HIS A 94 5.12 8.59 5.29
CA HIS A 94 6.04 8.27 6.37
C HIS A 94 6.23 9.50 7.26
N GLY A 95 5.88 9.36 8.53
CA GLY A 95 6.10 10.41 9.52
C GLY A 95 7.57 10.49 9.94
N THR A 96 7.83 11.24 10.97
CA THR A 96 9.16 11.29 11.61
C THR A 96 9.03 10.80 13.04
N ALA A 97 9.79 9.79 13.40
CA ALA A 97 9.80 9.27 14.76
C ALA A 97 10.27 10.33 15.76
N GLY A 98 9.62 10.37 16.90
CA GLY A 98 10.11 11.14 18.04
C GLY A 98 11.31 10.48 18.69
N SER A 99 12.05 11.22 19.49
CA SER A 99 13.16 10.69 20.28
C SER A 99 13.09 11.18 21.72
N ARG A 100 13.43 10.32 22.65
CA ARG A 100 13.63 10.67 24.05
C ARG A 100 14.93 10.07 24.57
N THR A 101 15.60 10.79 25.42
CA THR A 101 16.79 10.27 26.12
C THR A 101 16.38 9.86 27.54
N VAL A 102 16.67 8.63 27.91
CA VAL A 102 16.41 8.08 29.24
C VAL A 102 17.74 7.71 29.88
N GLU A 103 18.00 8.20 31.10
CA GLU A 103 19.13 7.71 31.91
C GLU A 103 18.74 6.38 32.53
N THR A 104 19.60 5.36 32.32
CA THR A 104 19.40 4.04 32.92
C THR A 104 20.54 3.72 33.90
N ASP A 105 20.21 2.94 34.93
CA ASP A 105 21.19 2.35 35.80
C ASP A 105 21.98 1.22 35.12
N LEU A 106 22.97 0.65 35.82
CA LEU A 106 23.74 -0.49 35.30
C LEU A 106 22.88 -1.75 35.07
N GLY A 107 21.69 -1.82 35.61
CA GLY A 107 20.70 -2.89 35.41
C GLY A 107 19.75 -2.62 34.25
N GLY A 108 19.84 -1.44 33.61
CA GLY A 108 18.95 -1.05 32.51
C GLY A 108 17.63 -0.42 32.96
N SER A 109 17.43 -0.18 34.26
CA SER A 109 16.24 0.49 34.77
C SER A 109 16.33 2.00 34.62
N ALA A 110 15.27 2.66 34.16
CA ALA A 110 15.22 4.11 34.02
C ALA A 110 15.36 4.80 35.39
N ILE A 111 16.39 5.65 35.56
CA ILE A 111 16.66 6.40 36.78
C ILE A 111 16.01 7.78 36.72
N ALA A 112 16.02 8.41 35.56
CA ALA A 112 15.40 9.71 35.33
C ALA A 112 15.04 9.87 33.84
N GLU A 113 13.90 10.52 33.60
CA GLU A 113 13.53 10.97 32.27
C GLU A 113 14.23 12.30 32.00
N GLN A 114 15.28 12.27 31.17
CA GLN A 114 15.88 13.52 30.72
C GLN A 114 15.04 14.19 29.64
N THR A 115 14.79 15.46 29.85
CA THR A 115 13.80 16.34 29.22
C THR A 115 14.08 16.76 27.76
N THR A 116 14.87 16.04 26.99
CA THR A 116 15.01 16.33 25.56
C THR A 116 14.21 15.32 24.75
N ALA A 117 12.90 15.48 24.79
CA ALA A 117 12.01 14.71 23.92
C ALA A 117 11.70 15.51 22.65
N THR A 118 11.98 14.93 21.48
CA THR A 118 11.46 15.43 20.22
C THR A 118 10.14 14.72 19.97
N ALA A 119 9.08 15.49 19.80
CA ALA A 119 7.77 14.91 19.50
C ALA A 119 7.76 14.26 18.10
N PRO A 120 7.09 13.11 17.94
CA PRO A 120 6.90 12.53 16.61
C PRO A 120 6.05 13.45 15.74
N LYS A 121 6.31 13.44 14.44
CA LYS A 121 5.48 14.13 13.44
C LYS A 121 4.79 13.08 12.57
N PRO A 122 3.45 13.14 12.43
CA PRO A 122 2.75 12.27 11.50
C PRO A 122 3.16 12.57 10.07
N GLY A 123 2.97 11.62 9.17
CA GLY A 123 3.07 11.86 7.73
C GLY A 123 1.95 12.77 7.23
N ASP A 124 2.06 13.16 5.99
CA ASP A 124 1.10 14.03 5.33
C ASP A 124 -0.17 13.28 4.91
N ASN A 125 -1.27 14.00 4.78
CA ASN A 125 -2.50 13.46 4.23
C ASN A 125 -2.45 13.48 2.70
N VAL A 126 -2.91 12.39 2.08
CA VAL A 126 -3.06 12.28 0.63
C VAL A 126 -4.54 12.24 0.27
N ILE A 127 -4.96 13.14 -0.58
CA ILE A 127 -6.32 13.19 -1.12
C ILE A 127 -6.25 12.66 -2.56
N THR A 128 -7.03 11.62 -2.85
CA THR A 128 -7.12 11.01 -4.18
C THR A 128 -8.38 11.44 -4.90
N THR A 129 -8.42 11.23 -6.22
CA THR A 129 -9.59 11.46 -7.07
C THR A 129 -10.57 10.28 -7.09
N ILE A 130 -10.29 9.23 -6.33
CA ILE A 130 -11.10 8.02 -6.30
C ILE A 130 -12.47 8.30 -5.69
N ASP A 131 -13.50 7.95 -6.44
CA ASP A 131 -14.88 7.84 -5.95
C ASP A 131 -15.04 6.44 -5.35
N LEU A 132 -15.21 6.38 -4.02
CA LEU A 132 -15.24 5.12 -3.30
C LEU A 132 -16.45 4.27 -3.66
N ASP A 133 -17.61 4.89 -3.92
CA ASP A 133 -18.84 4.18 -4.33
C ASP A 133 -18.65 3.57 -5.73
N LEU A 134 -18.05 4.32 -6.65
CA LEU A 134 -17.74 3.82 -7.99
C LEU A 134 -16.69 2.69 -7.95
N GLN A 135 -15.69 2.81 -7.10
CA GLN A 135 -14.68 1.78 -6.88
C GLN A 135 -15.34 0.47 -6.40
N GLU A 136 -16.22 0.56 -5.40
CA GLU A 136 -16.93 -0.59 -4.87
C GLU A 136 -17.81 -1.27 -5.93
N VAL A 137 -18.55 -0.48 -6.72
CA VAL A 137 -19.36 -0.98 -7.84
C VAL A 137 -18.49 -1.69 -8.88
N ALA A 138 -17.34 -1.12 -9.24
CA ALA A 138 -16.42 -1.72 -10.19
C ALA A 138 -15.87 -3.07 -9.69
N GLU A 139 -15.46 -3.16 -8.44
CA GLU A 139 -14.98 -4.41 -7.83
C GLU A 139 -16.06 -5.49 -7.77
N LYS A 140 -17.25 -5.15 -7.28
CA LYS A 140 -18.40 -6.07 -7.25
C LYS A 140 -18.82 -6.54 -8.64
N SER A 141 -18.77 -5.65 -9.63
CA SER A 141 -19.07 -6.01 -11.02
C SER A 141 -18.04 -6.99 -11.58
N LEU A 142 -16.76 -6.76 -11.36
CA LEU A 142 -15.71 -7.70 -11.77
C LEU A 142 -15.89 -9.07 -11.09
N GLU A 143 -16.14 -9.10 -9.80
CA GLU A 143 -16.36 -10.33 -9.05
C GLU A 143 -17.56 -11.11 -9.60
N SER A 144 -18.71 -10.46 -9.75
CA SER A 144 -19.94 -11.11 -10.20
C SER A 144 -19.84 -11.67 -11.62
N ASN A 145 -19.08 -11.00 -12.49
CA ASN A 145 -18.94 -11.43 -13.89
C ASN A 145 -17.79 -12.42 -14.10
N LEU A 146 -16.76 -12.45 -13.26
CA LEU A 146 -15.57 -13.24 -13.50
C LEU A 146 -15.41 -14.46 -12.57
N SER A 147 -16.05 -14.45 -11.41
CA SER A 147 -15.91 -15.52 -10.41
C SER A 147 -16.27 -16.90 -10.94
N ALA A 148 -17.38 -16.98 -11.69
CA ALA A 148 -17.85 -18.23 -12.26
C ALA A 148 -16.91 -18.86 -13.30
N TYR A 149 -16.03 -18.04 -13.90
CA TYR A 149 -15.08 -18.48 -14.93
C TYR A 149 -13.69 -18.74 -14.39
N GLY A 150 -13.45 -18.49 -13.11
CA GLY A 150 -12.11 -18.59 -12.48
C GLY A 150 -11.06 -17.70 -13.11
N LYS A 151 -11.47 -16.59 -13.74
CA LYS A 151 -10.58 -15.66 -14.44
C LYS A 151 -10.38 -14.36 -13.66
N GLY A 152 -9.31 -13.65 -13.96
CA GLY A 152 -9.06 -12.31 -13.48
C GLY A 152 -9.38 -11.24 -14.53
N GLY A 153 -9.53 -10.00 -14.08
CA GLY A 153 -9.78 -8.85 -14.93
C GLY A 153 -9.55 -7.53 -14.20
N ALA A 154 -9.69 -6.44 -14.93
CA ALA A 154 -9.55 -5.09 -14.40
C ALA A 154 -10.61 -4.17 -15.01
N ALA A 155 -10.97 -3.12 -14.27
CA ALA A 155 -11.79 -2.01 -14.74
C ALA A 155 -11.18 -0.69 -14.26
N VAL A 156 -11.12 0.30 -15.16
CA VAL A 156 -10.65 1.65 -14.85
C VAL A 156 -11.65 2.66 -15.35
N ALA A 157 -12.03 3.60 -14.51
CA ALA A 157 -12.88 4.73 -14.87
C ALA A 157 -12.09 6.03 -14.75
N LEU A 158 -12.12 6.83 -15.81
CA LEU A 158 -11.45 8.13 -15.86
C LEU A 158 -12.45 9.22 -16.27
N ASP A 159 -12.24 10.42 -15.73
CA ASP A 159 -12.89 11.60 -16.29
C ASP A 159 -12.14 11.98 -17.59
N PRO A 160 -12.83 12.00 -18.74
CA PRO A 160 -12.19 12.29 -20.03
C PRO A 160 -11.74 13.74 -20.17
N ASN A 161 -12.25 14.66 -19.35
CA ASN A 161 -11.92 16.08 -19.44
C ASN A 161 -10.71 16.44 -18.58
N THR A 162 -10.57 15.81 -17.39
CA THR A 162 -9.52 16.13 -16.43
C THR A 162 -8.41 15.07 -16.42
N GLY A 163 -8.71 13.84 -16.85
CA GLY A 163 -7.81 12.70 -16.75
C GLY A 163 -7.76 12.07 -15.36
N GLU A 164 -8.61 12.53 -14.43
CA GLU A 164 -8.69 12.00 -13.07
C GLU A 164 -9.13 10.54 -13.09
N VAL A 165 -8.45 9.71 -12.30
CA VAL A 165 -8.84 8.32 -12.09
C VAL A 165 -9.90 8.28 -11.01
N LEU A 166 -11.11 7.91 -11.37
CA LEU A 166 -12.27 7.82 -10.47
C LEU A 166 -12.42 6.44 -9.84
N ALA A 167 -12.02 5.38 -10.56
CA ALA A 167 -11.95 4.03 -10.04
C ALA A 167 -10.87 3.22 -10.75
N MET A 168 -10.21 2.32 -10.01
CA MET A 168 -9.22 1.37 -10.54
C MET A 168 -9.37 0.05 -9.80
N ALA A 169 -10.10 -0.88 -10.39
CA ALA A 169 -10.41 -2.17 -9.81
C ALA A 169 -9.64 -3.30 -10.49
N SER A 170 -9.25 -4.28 -9.71
CA SER A 170 -8.60 -5.53 -10.17
C SER A 170 -9.25 -6.72 -9.47
N TYR A 171 -9.49 -7.80 -10.20
CA TYR A 171 -10.07 -9.04 -9.67
C TYR A 171 -9.21 -10.25 -10.07
N PRO A 172 -9.01 -11.25 -9.18
CA PRO A 172 -9.48 -11.27 -7.80
C PRO A 172 -8.79 -10.22 -6.94
N THR A 173 -9.44 -9.87 -5.85
CA THR A 173 -8.91 -8.96 -4.83
C THR A 173 -8.62 -9.72 -3.54
N TYR A 174 -8.11 -9.03 -2.54
CA TYR A 174 -7.79 -9.57 -1.21
C TYR A 174 -8.21 -8.60 -0.11
N ASP A 175 -8.40 -9.14 1.08
CA ASP A 175 -8.69 -8.34 2.29
C ASP A 175 -7.39 -7.68 2.79
N LEU A 176 -7.28 -6.38 2.54
CA LEU A 176 -6.11 -5.60 2.90
C LEU A 176 -5.95 -5.48 4.42
N ALA A 177 -7.05 -5.35 5.17
CA ALA A 177 -7.00 -5.24 6.62
C ALA A 177 -6.45 -6.51 7.29
N ASN A 178 -6.67 -7.67 6.68
CA ASN A 178 -6.18 -8.96 7.16
C ASN A 178 -5.09 -9.57 6.25
N TYR A 179 -4.40 -8.73 5.47
CA TYR A 179 -3.43 -9.19 4.49
C TYR A 179 -2.37 -10.11 5.10
N ASN A 180 -1.70 -9.68 6.17
CA ASN A 180 -0.66 -10.47 6.82
C ASN A 180 -1.18 -11.81 7.38
N LYS A 181 -2.40 -11.81 7.94
CA LYS A 181 -3.05 -13.00 8.46
C LYS A 181 -3.40 -14.00 7.35
N ASN A 182 -3.81 -13.48 6.20
CA ASN A 182 -4.26 -14.27 5.06
C ASN A 182 -3.15 -14.52 4.02
N TYR A 183 -1.92 -14.05 4.27
CA TYR A 183 -0.82 -14.08 3.31
C TYR A 183 -0.59 -15.45 2.66
N ALA A 184 -0.56 -16.50 3.47
CA ALA A 184 -0.33 -17.86 2.96
C ALA A 184 -1.44 -18.32 1.98
N SER A 185 -2.70 -17.97 2.25
CA SER A 185 -3.83 -18.30 1.36
C SER A 185 -3.83 -17.45 0.10
N ILE A 186 -3.45 -16.17 0.22
CA ILE A 186 -3.30 -15.25 -0.92
C ILE A 186 -2.22 -15.76 -1.87
N GLN A 187 -1.06 -16.15 -1.35
CA GLN A 187 0.06 -16.71 -2.14
C GLN A 187 -0.26 -18.07 -2.78
N ALA A 188 -1.10 -18.87 -2.14
CA ALA A 188 -1.52 -20.16 -2.67
C ALA A 188 -2.60 -20.08 -3.77
N ASP A 189 -3.23 -18.92 -3.96
CA ASP A 189 -4.26 -18.73 -4.98
C ASP A 189 -3.63 -18.58 -6.38
N ASN A 190 -3.82 -19.61 -7.23
CA ASN A 190 -3.31 -19.63 -8.61
C ASN A 190 -3.84 -18.49 -9.49
N ARG A 191 -4.84 -17.75 -9.04
CA ARG A 191 -5.35 -16.56 -9.75
C ARG A 191 -4.54 -15.32 -9.45
N HIS A 192 -3.53 -15.39 -8.57
CA HIS A 192 -2.64 -14.29 -8.21
C HIS A 192 -3.39 -13.01 -7.81
N PRO A 193 -4.10 -13.01 -6.68
CA PRO A 193 -4.93 -11.86 -6.25
C PRO A 193 -4.13 -10.60 -5.95
N GLU A 194 -2.83 -10.68 -5.69
CA GLU A 194 -1.97 -9.51 -5.45
C GLU A 194 -1.63 -8.70 -6.72
N VAL A 195 -1.84 -9.30 -7.89
CA VAL A 195 -1.52 -8.63 -9.15
C VAL A 195 -2.54 -7.53 -9.45
N ASN A 196 -2.09 -6.28 -9.47
CA ASN A 196 -2.91 -5.19 -9.98
C ASN A 196 -3.00 -5.29 -11.50
N ARG A 197 -4.08 -5.90 -11.98
CA ARG A 197 -4.30 -6.15 -13.41
C ARG A 197 -4.57 -4.90 -14.23
N ALA A 198 -4.98 -3.82 -13.57
CA ALA A 198 -5.19 -2.53 -14.23
C ALA A 198 -3.87 -1.89 -14.68
N THR A 199 -2.79 -2.09 -13.91
CA THR A 199 -1.47 -1.47 -14.16
C THR A 199 -0.44 -2.44 -14.68
N SER A 200 -0.50 -3.72 -14.29
CA SER A 200 0.51 -4.73 -14.61
C SER A 200 0.00 -5.82 -15.57
N GLY A 201 -1.31 -5.80 -15.90
CA GLY A 201 -1.88 -6.77 -16.82
C GLY A 201 -1.46 -6.48 -18.27
N VAL A 202 -1.08 -7.54 -18.99
CA VAL A 202 -0.77 -7.47 -20.43
C VAL A 202 -1.87 -8.20 -21.19
N TYR A 203 -2.61 -7.45 -22.01
CA TYR A 203 -3.76 -7.97 -22.75
C TYR A 203 -3.64 -7.69 -24.24
N PRO A 204 -4.10 -8.60 -25.12
CA PRO A 204 -4.24 -8.30 -26.54
C PRO A 204 -5.22 -7.14 -26.73
N PRO A 205 -4.82 -6.04 -27.40
CA PRO A 205 -5.68 -4.85 -27.51
C PRO A 205 -6.94 -5.08 -28.34
N GLY A 206 -6.92 -6.04 -29.25
CA GLY A 206 -8.07 -6.34 -30.11
C GLY A 206 -8.53 -5.12 -30.91
N SER A 207 -9.86 -4.91 -31.01
CA SER A 207 -10.47 -3.81 -31.79
C SER A 207 -10.09 -2.40 -31.32
N THR A 208 -9.61 -2.23 -30.09
CA THR A 208 -9.13 -0.91 -29.60
C THR A 208 -7.91 -0.44 -30.38
N PHE A 209 -7.10 -1.37 -30.92
CA PHE A 209 -5.93 -1.04 -31.75
C PHE A 209 -6.29 -0.50 -33.15
N LYS A 210 -7.55 -0.66 -33.58
CA LYS A 210 -8.00 -0.16 -34.89
C LYS A 210 -7.84 1.36 -35.04
N MET A 211 -7.94 2.11 -33.96
CA MET A 211 -7.70 3.55 -33.98
C MET A 211 -6.25 3.87 -34.36
N VAL A 212 -5.30 3.13 -33.80
CA VAL A 212 -3.87 3.29 -34.12
C VAL A 212 -3.63 2.96 -35.61
N THR A 213 -4.21 1.86 -36.10
CA THR A 213 -4.10 1.46 -37.51
C THR A 213 -4.72 2.51 -38.46
N ALA A 214 -5.88 3.07 -38.07
CA ALA A 214 -6.52 4.12 -38.87
C ALA A 214 -5.69 5.41 -38.94
N ILE A 215 -5.16 5.85 -37.80
CA ILE A 215 -4.27 7.03 -37.73
C ILE A 215 -3.02 6.81 -38.61
N ALA A 216 -2.38 5.65 -38.49
CA ALA A 216 -1.21 5.32 -39.31
C ALA A 216 -1.57 5.33 -40.81
N GLY A 217 -2.71 4.78 -41.17
CA GLY A 217 -3.17 4.81 -42.58
C GLY A 217 -3.45 6.21 -43.12
N LEU A 218 -3.93 7.13 -42.27
CA LEU A 218 -4.15 8.53 -42.59
C LEU A 218 -2.80 9.28 -42.76
N GLU A 219 -1.86 9.08 -41.84
CA GLU A 219 -0.54 9.72 -41.84
C GLU A 219 0.28 9.27 -43.06
N GLU A 220 0.19 7.99 -43.42
CA GLU A 220 0.88 7.44 -44.60
C GLU A 220 0.16 7.72 -45.93
N GLY A 221 -0.99 8.40 -45.88
CA GLY A 221 -1.80 8.72 -47.05
C GLY A 221 -2.45 7.51 -47.75
N ILE A 222 -2.47 6.35 -47.12
CA ILE A 222 -3.10 5.12 -47.62
C ILE A 222 -4.62 5.25 -47.61
N ILE A 223 -5.17 5.96 -46.65
CA ILE A 223 -6.59 6.30 -46.55
C ILE A 223 -6.76 7.82 -46.47
N SER A 224 -7.85 8.35 -47.02
CA SER A 224 -8.18 9.77 -46.91
C SER A 224 -9.49 9.93 -46.16
N GLY A 225 -9.60 10.95 -45.28
CA GLY A 225 -10.77 11.25 -44.50
C GLY A 225 -12.03 11.54 -45.30
N ASP A 226 -11.92 12.01 -46.57
CA ASP A 226 -13.00 12.42 -47.42
C ASP A 226 -13.65 11.27 -48.26
N LYS A 227 -13.01 10.11 -48.31
CA LYS A 227 -13.48 9.01 -49.19
C LYS A 227 -13.39 7.66 -48.51
N GLY A 228 -13.73 7.61 -47.24
CA GLY A 228 -13.50 6.44 -46.39
C GLY A 228 -14.38 5.23 -46.70
N HIS A 229 -13.88 4.33 -47.55
CA HIS A 229 -14.19 2.92 -47.39
C HIS A 229 -12.92 2.21 -46.95
N LEU A 230 -12.78 1.97 -45.64
CA LEU A 230 -11.75 1.09 -45.11
C LEU A 230 -12.15 -0.35 -45.39
N ILE A 231 -11.62 -0.98 -46.43
CA ILE A 231 -11.77 -2.43 -46.66
C ILE A 231 -10.63 -3.08 -45.83
N ILE A 232 -11.00 -3.67 -44.70
CA ILE A 232 -10.10 -4.55 -43.95
C ILE A 232 -10.42 -5.96 -44.44
N GLU A 233 -9.61 -6.53 -45.30
CA GLU A 233 -9.61 -7.95 -45.62
C GLU A 233 -8.99 -8.70 -44.42
N ASN A 234 -9.66 -9.78 -43.97
CA ASN A 234 -9.21 -10.65 -42.90
C ASN A 234 -8.05 -11.57 -43.37
#